data_b780ccb531c4879394e7577d2356ad75
#
_entry.id   b780ccb531c4879394e7577d2356ad75
#
_cell.length_a   1.000
_cell.length_b   1.000
_cell.length_c   1.000
_cell.angle_alpha   90.00
_cell.angle_beta   90.00
_cell.angle_gamma   90.00
#
_symmetry.space_group_name_H-M   'P 1'
#
loop_
_entity.id
_entity.type
_entity.pdbx_description
1 polymer ?
#
loop_
_entity_poly.entity_id
_entity_poly.type
_entity_poly.pdbx_seq_one_letter_code
_entity_poly.pdbx_strand_id
1 'polypeptide(L)'
;MTLSHVVRPIVLAQALDPEKYEVYVACDHRYNSLFADLPFRVIPIKSSIPEEHLVERLASGNPLFDVPTLDAYIKEDLQLIAELSPEIVIGDMRQSLAISTRLSHTTYINIINAQWSPYAHLPFELPHNPLASFIGKPLADFAFNIAAPLTFAAHIAPLNAARARYRMPPVHWNVKGVYSYGDYALYPDIPQLIPTTGLPPNHRYIGPVLWSPHTTLPDWWDQLPADKPLVYVNLGSSGQHTLLPVVLRALGRLPVTVMAAMASADKLAEVPANVHVAQYLPGREAAERSALVICNGGNMSTQQALAGGAPVLAIISNLDQLWFARAVERAGAGEVLREEEVEEAVVKRVVWRMLRWRGYREAAQGIAELYKQMDASLLFPKFIDSIPAAS
;
A
#
# COMPACT_ATOMS: atom_id res chain seq x y z
N MET A 1 -8.69 -8.40 -2.77
CA MET A 1 -7.90 -8.07 -1.56
C MET A 1 -6.45 -8.32 -1.90
N THR A 2 -5.57 -7.37 -1.68
CA THR A 2 -4.12 -7.51 -1.91
C THR A 2 -3.42 -7.93 -0.62
N LEU A 3 -2.19 -8.44 -0.71
CA LEU A 3 -1.40 -8.88 0.43
C LEU A 3 -1.27 -7.77 1.50
N SER A 4 -1.07 -6.52 1.10
CA SER A 4 -0.89 -5.40 2.03
C SER A 4 -2.10 -5.16 2.94
N HIS A 5 -3.33 -5.37 2.44
CA HIS A 5 -4.55 -5.21 3.23
C HIS A 5 -4.79 -6.34 4.24
N VAL A 6 -4.06 -7.45 4.10
CA VAL A 6 -4.10 -8.57 5.04
C VAL A 6 -3.00 -8.43 6.09
N VAL A 7 -1.78 -8.14 5.66
CA VAL A 7 -0.63 -8.14 6.59
C VAL A 7 -0.60 -6.94 7.53
N ARG A 8 -1.11 -5.76 7.13
CA ARG A 8 -1.15 -4.60 8.04
C ARG A 8 -1.98 -4.85 9.30
N PRO A 9 -3.24 -5.31 9.20
CA PRO A 9 -4.01 -5.70 10.40
C PRO A 9 -3.31 -6.79 11.24
N ILE A 10 -2.65 -7.76 10.61
CA ILE A 10 -1.90 -8.81 11.32
C ILE A 10 -0.77 -8.21 12.16
N VAL A 11 0.08 -7.38 11.56
CA VAL A 11 1.20 -6.73 12.26
C VAL A 11 0.71 -5.90 13.43
N LEU A 12 -0.38 -5.17 13.25
CA LEU A 12 -0.98 -4.39 14.33
C LEU A 12 -1.56 -5.29 15.43
N ALA A 13 -2.22 -6.38 15.05
CA ALA A 13 -2.75 -7.34 16.00
C ALA A 13 -1.67 -8.04 16.84
N GLN A 14 -0.50 -8.34 16.24
CA GLN A 14 0.64 -8.91 16.94
C GLN A 14 1.22 -7.99 18.04
N ALA A 15 0.96 -6.68 17.96
CA ALA A 15 1.38 -5.72 18.97
C ALA A 15 0.42 -5.65 20.18
N LEU A 16 -0.76 -6.26 20.09
CA LEU A 16 -1.72 -6.29 21.20
C LEU A 16 -1.32 -7.32 22.24
N ASP A 17 -1.61 -7.02 23.50
CA ASP A 17 -1.42 -7.94 24.61
C ASP A 17 -2.42 -9.11 24.54
N PRO A 18 -1.95 -10.36 24.34
CA PRO A 18 -2.83 -11.53 24.21
C PRO A 18 -3.54 -11.91 25.50
N GLU A 19 -3.11 -11.41 26.67
CA GLU A 19 -3.81 -11.60 27.94
C GLU A 19 -5.01 -10.66 28.06
N LYS A 20 -5.00 -9.55 27.33
CA LYS A 20 -6.03 -8.52 27.35
C LYS A 20 -7.00 -8.61 26.15
N TYR A 21 -6.50 -9.03 24.99
CA TYR A 21 -7.26 -9.01 23.75
C TYR A 21 -7.34 -10.39 23.11
N GLU A 22 -8.54 -10.86 22.86
CA GLU A 22 -8.81 -12.00 21.99
C GLU A 22 -8.97 -11.51 20.55
N VAL A 23 -8.08 -11.96 19.66
CA VAL A 23 -8.04 -11.48 18.28
C VAL A 23 -8.54 -12.54 17.31
N TYR A 24 -9.52 -12.15 16.50
CA TYR A 24 -10.03 -12.92 15.37
C TYR A 24 -9.64 -12.27 14.07
N VAL A 25 -9.12 -13.02 13.10
CA VAL A 25 -8.74 -12.53 11.80
C VAL A 25 -9.61 -13.17 10.73
N ALA A 26 -10.47 -12.37 10.12
CA ALA A 26 -11.31 -12.80 9.01
C ALA A 26 -10.65 -12.44 7.67
N CYS A 27 -10.18 -13.44 6.92
CA CYS A 27 -9.53 -13.22 5.64
C CYS A 27 -9.75 -14.38 4.66
N ASP A 28 -9.37 -14.16 3.40
CA ASP A 28 -9.38 -15.18 2.35
C ASP A 28 -8.38 -16.31 2.69
N HIS A 29 -8.80 -17.56 2.48
CA HIS A 29 -7.99 -18.75 2.76
C HIS A 29 -6.63 -18.79 2.05
N ARG A 30 -6.47 -18.05 0.95
CA ARG A 30 -5.18 -17.92 0.23
C ARG A 30 -4.05 -17.41 1.11
N TYR A 31 -4.39 -16.71 2.18
CA TYR A 31 -3.42 -16.10 3.09
C TYR A 31 -3.20 -16.90 4.38
N ASN A 32 -3.78 -18.12 4.50
CA ASN A 32 -3.68 -18.93 5.72
C ASN A 32 -2.25 -19.22 6.15
N SER A 33 -1.32 -19.33 5.19
CA SER A 33 0.10 -19.54 5.50
C SER A 33 0.76 -18.39 6.28
N LEU A 34 0.16 -17.18 6.22
CA LEU A 34 0.66 -16.03 6.97
C LEU A 34 0.32 -16.11 8.47
N PHE A 35 -0.58 -17.02 8.87
CA PHE A 35 -1.08 -17.15 10.22
C PHE A 35 -0.63 -18.41 10.92
N ALA A 36 0.14 -19.30 10.27
CA ALA A 36 0.45 -20.63 10.76
C ALA A 36 1.08 -20.64 12.17
N ASP A 37 1.89 -19.62 12.48
CA ASP A 37 2.61 -19.49 13.74
C ASP A 37 2.04 -18.37 14.64
N LEU A 38 0.86 -17.83 14.34
CA LEU A 38 0.27 -16.73 15.09
C LEU A 38 -0.82 -17.21 16.07
N PRO A 39 -0.95 -16.57 17.25
CA PRO A 39 -1.92 -16.95 18.28
C PRO A 39 -3.36 -16.51 17.96
N PHE A 40 -3.67 -16.20 16.71
CA PHE A 40 -4.95 -15.69 16.29
C PHE A 40 -5.90 -16.80 15.84
N ARG A 41 -7.19 -16.60 16.07
CA ARG A 41 -8.23 -17.43 15.46
C ARG A 41 -8.54 -16.93 14.05
N VAL A 42 -8.13 -17.68 13.03
CA VAL A 42 -8.37 -17.34 11.64
C VAL A 42 -9.72 -17.88 11.18
N ILE A 43 -10.54 -17.00 10.61
CA ILE A 43 -11.85 -17.33 10.09
C ILE A 43 -11.83 -17.11 8.58
N PRO A 44 -12.03 -18.16 7.77
CA PRO A 44 -12.04 -18.00 6.32
C PRO A 44 -13.30 -17.26 5.86
N ILE A 45 -13.12 -16.19 5.09
CA ILE A 45 -14.22 -15.49 4.41
C ILE A 45 -14.31 -15.91 2.96
N LYS A 46 -15.54 -15.98 2.45
CA LYS A 46 -15.84 -16.29 1.05
C LYS A 46 -15.97 -15.05 0.19
N SER A 47 -16.39 -13.94 0.81
CA SER A 47 -16.59 -12.67 0.14
C SER A 47 -15.25 -11.95 -0.08
N SER A 48 -14.48 -12.39 -1.06
CA SER A 48 -13.25 -11.74 -1.52
C SER A 48 -13.23 -11.65 -3.04
N ILE A 49 -12.77 -10.52 -3.58
CA ILE A 49 -12.53 -10.39 -5.01
C ILE A 49 -11.09 -10.86 -5.29
N PRO A 50 -10.87 -11.72 -6.29
CA PRO A 50 -9.54 -12.06 -6.78
C PRO A 50 -8.75 -10.79 -7.13
N GLU A 51 -7.44 -10.80 -6.86
CA GLU A 51 -6.57 -9.65 -7.10
C GLU A 51 -6.58 -9.22 -8.58
N GLU A 52 -6.63 -10.18 -9.49
CA GLU A 52 -6.70 -9.98 -10.93
C GLU A 52 -7.93 -9.14 -11.33
N HIS A 53 -9.10 -9.45 -10.79
CA HIS A 53 -10.33 -8.67 -11.06
C HIS A 53 -10.27 -7.27 -10.45
N LEU A 54 -9.58 -7.11 -9.30
CA LEU A 54 -9.39 -5.80 -8.70
C LEU A 54 -8.49 -4.92 -9.57
N VAL A 55 -7.38 -5.47 -10.06
CA VAL A 55 -6.46 -4.80 -10.98
C VAL A 55 -7.15 -4.43 -12.29
N GLU A 56 -7.94 -5.34 -12.87
CA GLU A 56 -8.71 -5.07 -14.09
C GLU A 56 -9.73 -3.93 -13.90
N ARG A 57 -10.48 -3.92 -12.79
CA ARG A 57 -11.44 -2.84 -12.47
C ARG A 57 -10.74 -1.51 -12.28
N LEU A 58 -9.61 -1.48 -11.58
CA LEU A 58 -8.78 -0.27 -11.41
C LEU A 58 -8.26 0.25 -12.76
N ALA A 59 -7.75 -0.64 -13.61
CA ALA A 59 -7.22 -0.27 -14.93
C ALA A 59 -8.31 0.27 -15.87
N SER A 60 -9.53 -0.27 -15.79
CA SER A 60 -10.67 0.16 -16.60
C SER A 60 -11.43 1.38 -16.06
N GLY A 61 -11.03 1.92 -14.89
CA GLY A 61 -11.71 3.04 -14.24
C GLY A 61 -13.09 2.69 -13.67
N ASN A 62 -13.41 1.40 -13.52
CA ASN A 62 -14.68 0.95 -12.96
C ASN A 62 -14.67 0.98 -11.41
N PRO A 63 -15.83 1.09 -10.76
CA PRO A 63 -15.93 0.95 -9.31
C PRO A 63 -15.32 -0.36 -8.84
N LEU A 64 -14.58 -0.32 -7.71
CA LEU A 64 -13.93 -1.50 -7.13
C LEU A 64 -14.93 -2.61 -6.80
N PHE A 65 -16.12 -2.22 -6.34
CA PHE A 65 -17.19 -3.13 -5.97
C PHE A 65 -18.49 -2.72 -6.66
N ASP A 66 -19.27 -3.70 -7.09
CA ASP A 66 -20.65 -3.52 -7.49
C ASP A 66 -21.59 -3.80 -6.29
N VAL A 67 -22.86 -3.48 -6.47
CA VAL A 67 -23.87 -3.64 -5.40
C VAL A 67 -24.06 -5.09 -4.96
N PRO A 68 -24.13 -6.09 -5.87
CA PRO A 68 -24.21 -7.49 -5.47
C PRO A 68 -23.01 -7.96 -4.64
N THR A 69 -21.81 -7.56 -5.01
CA THR A 69 -20.57 -7.87 -4.26
C THR A 69 -20.61 -7.26 -2.87
N LEU A 70 -20.98 -5.97 -2.77
CA LEU A 70 -21.11 -5.31 -1.46
C LEU A 70 -22.19 -5.98 -0.59
N ASP A 71 -23.32 -6.37 -1.16
CA ASP A 71 -24.38 -7.08 -0.45
C ASP A 71 -23.89 -8.43 0.14
N ALA A 72 -23.11 -9.19 -0.65
CA ALA A 72 -22.52 -10.43 -0.18
C ALA A 72 -21.53 -10.19 0.98
N TYR A 73 -20.70 -9.16 0.86
CA TYR A 73 -19.75 -8.78 1.91
C TYR A 73 -20.46 -8.33 3.19
N ILE A 74 -21.49 -7.48 3.07
CA ILE A 74 -22.28 -7.01 4.22
C ILE A 74 -22.94 -8.16 4.96
N LYS A 75 -23.52 -9.11 4.25
CA LYS A 75 -24.16 -10.28 4.87
C LYS A 75 -23.17 -11.14 5.64
N GLU A 76 -22.00 -11.40 5.06
CA GLU A 76 -20.95 -12.16 5.72
C GLU A 76 -20.38 -11.41 6.92
N ASP A 77 -20.11 -10.10 6.80
CA ASP A 77 -19.67 -9.26 7.91
C ASP A 77 -20.69 -9.30 9.07
N LEU A 78 -21.99 -9.13 8.80
CA LEU A 78 -23.03 -9.16 9.82
C LEU A 78 -23.13 -10.53 10.50
N GLN A 79 -22.99 -11.62 9.75
CA GLN A 79 -22.97 -12.96 10.31
C GLN A 79 -21.80 -13.13 11.29
N LEU A 80 -20.58 -12.76 10.85
CA LEU A 80 -19.37 -12.86 11.69
C LEU A 80 -19.46 -11.97 12.94
N ILE A 81 -19.96 -10.75 12.80
CA ILE A 81 -20.14 -9.84 13.94
C ILE A 81 -21.16 -10.42 14.93
N ALA A 82 -22.24 -11.00 14.45
CA ALA A 82 -23.23 -11.63 15.32
C ALA A 82 -22.70 -12.88 16.04
N GLU A 83 -21.88 -13.70 15.35
CA GLU A 83 -21.31 -14.92 15.91
C GLU A 83 -20.21 -14.62 16.95
N LEU A 84 -19.38 -13.61 16.70
CA LEU A 84 -18.21 -13.30 17.52
C LEU A 84 -18.49 -12.23 18.58
N SER A 85 -19.49 -11.39 18.35
CA SER A 85 -19.84 -10.24 19.21
C SER A 85 -18.62 -9.38 19.57
N PRO A 86 -17.81 -8.92 18.58
CA PRO A 86 -16.58 -8.18 18.85
C PRO A 86 -16.92 -6.77 19.39
N GLU A 87 -16.12 -6.29 20.34
CA GLU A 87 -16.20 -4.90 20.80
C GLU A 87 -15.73 -3.91 19.73
N ILE A 88 -14.70 -4.31 18.98
CA ILE A 88 -14.06 -3.49 17.95
C ILE A 88 -13.89 -4.32 16.67
N VAL A 89 -14.27 -3.74 15.54
CA VAL A 89 -13.98 -4.28 14.21
C VAL A 89 -12.95 -3.39 13.54
N ILE A 90 -11.88 -4.00 13.04
CA ILE A 90 -10.81 -3.30 12.30
C ILE A 90 -10.85 -3.76 10.86
N GLY A 91 -10.89 -2.81 9.92
CA GLY A 91 -10.88 -3.10 8.50
C GLY A 91 -9.80 -2.32 7.75
N ASP A 92 -9.23 -2.96 6.74
CA ASP A 92 -8.31 -2.34 5.79
C ASP A 92 -8.93 -2.40 4.39
N MET A 93 -9.42 -1.26 3.89
CA MET A 93 -10.10 -1.13 2.59
C MET A 93 -11.32 -2.04 2.40
N ARG A 94 -11.95 -2.54 3.45
CA ARG A 94 -13.20 -3.32 3.37
C ARG A 94 -14.42 -2.41 3.50
N GLN A 95 -14.90 -1.91 2.36
CA GLN A 95 -15.97 -0.90 2.30
C GLN A 95 -17.31 -1.35 2.88
N SER A 96 -17.61 -2.65 2.90
CA SER A 96 -18.82 -3.20 3.50
C SER A 96 -18.92 -2.90 5.00
N LEU A 97 -17.79 -2.79 5.71
CA LEU A 97 -17.77 -2.46 7.15
C LEU A 97 -18.35 -1.08 7.45
N ALA A 98 -18.32 -0.13 6.50
CA ALA A 98 -19.03 1.14 6.65
C ALA A 98 -20.57 1.01 6.75
N ILE A 99 -21.10 -0.19 6.49
CA ILE A 99 -22.52 -0.53 6.61
C ILE A 99 -22.73 -1.52 7.77
N SER A 100 -22.03 -2.65 7.73
CA SER A 100 -22.20 -3.75 8.68
C SER A 100 -21.99 -3.35 10.12
N THR A 101 -20.95 -2.58 10.42
CA THR A 101 -20.65 -2.12 11.77
C THR A 101 -21.68 -1.11 12.30
N ARG A 102 -22.24 -0.29 11.41
CA ARG A 102 -23.34 0.63 11.80
C ARG A 102 -24.64 -0.11 12.11
N LEU A 103 -24.93 -1.17 11.36
CA LEU A 103 -26.12 -2.01 11.59
C LEU A 103 -26.01 -2.83 12.88
N SER A 104 -24.79 -3.24 13.22
CA SER A 104 -24.52 -4.01 14.44
C SER A 104 -24.15 -3.15 15.65
N HIS A 105 -24.08 -1.82 15.51
CA HIS A 105 -23.64 -0.91 16.57
C HIS A 105 -22.25 -1.21 17.13
N THR A 106 -21.35 -1.76 16.28
CA THR A 106 -19.99 -2.15 16.68
C THR A 106 -19.01 -1.03 16.32
N THR A 107 -18.06 -0.73 17.20
CA THR A 107 -17.01 0.28 16.94
C THR A 107 -16.16 -0.14 15.74
N TYR A 108 -16.01 0.77 14.78
CA TYR A 108 -15.27 0.53 13.54
C TYR A 108 -14.01 1.38 13.46
N ILE A 109 -12.86 0.72 13.34
CA ILE A 109 -11.57 1.33 13.04
C ILE A 109 -11.20 1.01 11.59
N ASN A 110 -11.04 2.05 10.80
CA ASN A 110 -10.63 1.93 9.41
C ASN A 110 -9.13 2.22 9.27
N ILE A 111 -8.36 1.26 8.73
CA ILE A 111 -6.97 1.45 8.35
C ILE A 111 -6.95 1.90 6.88
N ILE A 112 -6.35 3.04 6.60
CA ILE A 112 -6.28 3.62 5.26
C ILE A 112 -5.02 4.44 5.08
N ASN A 113 -4.40 4.40 3.93
CA ASN A 113 -3.24 5.23 3.60
C ASN A 113 -3.61 6.73 3.70
N ALA A 114 -2.73 7.54 4.27
CA ALA A 114 -3.01 8.96 4.53
C ALA A 114 -3.30 9.78 3.26
N GLN A 115 -2.80 9.37 2.09
CA GLN A 115 -3.12 10.03 0.81
C GLN A 115 -4.62 9.96 0.46
N TRP A 116 -5.36 8.99 1.00
CA TRP A 116 -6.81 8.87 0.87
C TRP A 116 -7.59 9.63 1.93
N SER A 117 -6.90 10.33 2.84
CA SER A 117 -7.57 11.22 3.79
C SER A 117 -8.23 12.40 3.09
N PRO A 118 -9.47 12.78 3.46
CA PRO A 118 -10.09 14.03 2.99
C PRO A 118 -9.34 15.27 3.47
N TYR A 119 -8.49 15.12 4.48
CA TYR A 119 -7.67 16.18 5.07
C TYR A 119 -6.29 16.30 4.43
N ALA A 120 -5.90 15.35 3.55
CA ALA A 120 -4.67 15.42 2.79
C ALA A 120 -4.86 16.17 1.47
N HIS A 121 -4.10 17.25 1.30
CA HIS A 121 -4.14 18.09 0.11
C HIS A 121 -3.04 17.69 -0.86
N LEU A 122 -3.30 16.66 -1.66
CA LEU A 122 -2.38 16.21 -2.69
C LEU A 122 -2.87 16.66 -4.06
N PRO A 123 -1.96 17.14 -4.93
CA PRO A 123 -2.31 17.44 -6.32
C PRO A 123 -2.89 16.22 -7.02
N PHE A 124 -3.91 16.44 -7.81
CA PHE A 124 -4.52 15.40 -8.61
C PHE A 124 -3.73 15.26 -9.92
N GLU A 125 -3.04 14.15 -10.08
CA GLU A 125 -2.38 13.73 -11.32
C GLU A 125 -2.89 12.34 -11.70
N LEU A 126 -3.06 12.08 -12.99
CA LEU A 126 -3.34 10.72 -13.46
C LEU A 126 -2.03 9.95 -13.65
N PRO A 127 -1.97 8.68 -13.21
CA PRO A 127 -0.82 7.83 -13.50
C PRO A 127 -0.63 7.61 -15.00
N HIS A 128 -1.73 7.39 -15.71
CA HIS A 128 -1.78 7.33 -17.17
C HIS A 128 -2.91 8.22 -17.67
N ASN A 129 -2.62 9.17 -18.57
CA ASN A 129 -3.61 10.06 -19.15
C ASN A 129 -3.57 9.97 -20.68
N PRO A 130 -4.50 9.23 -21.31
CA PRO A 130 -4.52 9.08 -22.76
C PRO A 130 -4.64 10.41 -23.52
N LEU A 131 -5.25 11.42 -22.91
CA LEU A 131 -5.38 12.74 -23.51
C LEU A 131 -4.04 13.50 -23.57
N ALA A 132 -3.08 13.14 -22.72
CA ALA A 132 -1.81 13.82 -22.64
C ALA A 132 -1.00 13.74 -23.96
N SER A 133 -1.19 12.66 -24.73
CA SER A 133 -0.57 12.48 -26.05
C SER A 133 -1.16 13.42 -27.11
N PHE A 134 -2.41 13.90 -26.93
CA PHE A 134 -3.11 14.76 -27.90
C PHE A 134 -3.04 16.25 -27.55
N ILE A 135 -3.19 16.60 -26.27
CA ILE A 135 -3.33 17.98 -25.82
C ILE A 135 -2.18 18.43 -24.87
N GLY A 136 -1.22 17.55 -24.62
CA GLY A 136 -0.14 17.75 -23.66
C GLY A 136 -0.56 17.55 -22.20
N LYS A 137 0.42 17.11 -21.37
CA LYS A 137 0.17 16.71 -19.98
C LYS A 137 -0.51 17.79 -19.13
N PRO A 138 -0.07 19.09 -19.12
CA PRO A 138 -0.69 20.07 -18.23
C PRO A 138 -2.18 20.30 -18.51
N LEU A 139 -2.58 20.31 -19.80
CA LEU A 139 -3.98 20.53 -20.18
C LEU A 139 -4.82 19.30 -19.93
N ALA A 140 -4.27 18.10 -20.11
CA ALA A 140 -4.91 16.84 -19.81
C ALA A 140 -5.16 16.67 -18.31
N ASP A 141 -4.17 17.01 -17.47
CA ASP A 141 -4.31 16.98 -16.00
C ASP A 141 -5.35 18.03 -15.53
N PHE A 142 -5.37 19.22 -16.14
CA PHE A 142 -6.38 20.23 -15.86
C PHE A 142 -7.80 19.75 -16.20
N ALA A 143 -7.99 19.19 -17.39
CA ALA A 143 -9.28 18.64 -17.82
C ALA A 143 -9.74 17.51 -16.88
N PHE A 144 -8.82 16.65 -16.47
CA PHE A 144 -9.13 15.58 -15.52
C PHE A 144 -9.52 16.14 -14.14
N ASN A 145 -8.83 17.15 -13.62
CA ASN A 145 -9.19 17.76 -12.33
C ASN A 145 -10.63 18.29 -12.31
N ILE A 146 -11.13 18.77 -13.46
CA ILE A 146 -12.54 19.18 -13.59
C ILE A 146 -13.48 17.96 -13.61
N ALA A 147 -13.08 16.87 -14.28
CA ALA A 147 -13.91 15.66 -14.40
C ALA A 147 -13.80 14.72 -13.17
N ALA A 148 -12.73 14.80 -12.38
CA ALA A 148 -12.45 13.93 -11.27
C ALA A 148 -13.59 13.79 -10.25
N PRO A 149 -14.29 14.86 -9.82
CA PRO A 149 -15.43 14.73 -8.93
C PRO A 149 -16.53 13.83 -9.44
N LEU A 150 -16.83 13.89 -10.77
CA LEU A 150 -17.84 13.03 -11.41
C LEU A 150 -17.35 11.58 -11.49
N THR A 151 -16.11 11.37 -11.88
CA THR A 151 -15.50 10.03 -11.93
C THR A 151 -15.52 9.37 -10.55
N PHE A 152 -15.14 10.11 -9.52
CA PHE A 152 -15.17 9.57 -8.14
C PHE A 152 -16.59 9.37 -7.61
N ALA A 153 -17.54 10.22 -7.99
CA ALA A 153 -18.94 9.99 -7.65
C ALA A 153 -19.46 8.66 -8.23
N ALA A 154 -19.05 8.32 -9.45
CA ALA A 154 -19.39 7.02 -10.06
C ALA A 154 -18.82 5.84 -9.27
N HIS A 155 -17.57 5.95 -8.73
CA HIS A 155 -16.97 4.94 -7.88
C HIS A 155 -17.68 4.74 -6.54
N ILE A 156 -18.34 5.77 -6.01
CA ILE A 156 -19.07 5.75 -4.75
C ILE A 156 -20.51 5.26 -4.92
N ALA A 157 -21.08 5.43 -6.11
CA ALA A 157 -22.47 5.12 -6.38
C ALA A 157 -22.91 3.71 -5.93
N PRO A 158 -22.13 2.62 -6.15
CA PRO A 158 -22.51 1.29 -5.66
C PRO A 158 -22.61 1.21 -4.14
N LEU A 159 -21.72 1.86 -3.40
CA LEU A 159 -21.77 1.88 -1.94
C LEU A 159 -23.01 2.62 -1.43
N ASN A 160 -23.34 3.77 -2.03
CA ASN A 160 -24.54 4.52 -1.67
C ASN A 160 -25.83 3.76 -2.04
N ALA A 161 -25.82 3.01 -3.14
CA ALA A 161 -26.93 2.15 -3.53
C ALA A 161 -27.09 0.97 -2.54
N ALA A 162 -25.99 0.37 -2.09
CA ALA A 162 -26.02 -0.63 -1.03
C ALA A 162 -26.55 -0.05 0.28
N ARG A 163 -26.07 1.12 0.72
CA ARG A 163 -26.58 1.82 1.93
C ARG A 163 -28.08 2.08 1.87
N ALA A 164 -28.59 2.52 0.72
CA ALA A 164 -30.01 2.75 0.54
C ALA A 164 -30.87 1.47 0.75
N ARG A 165 -30.38 0.28 0.36
CA ARG A 165 -31.04 -1.01 0.61
C ARG A 165 -31.18 -1.30 2.12
N TYR A 166 -30.21 -0.85 2.92
CA TYR A 166 -30.22 -0.97 4.38
C TYR A 166 -30.85 0.27 5.07
N ARG A 167 -31.57 1.14 4.34
CA ARG A 167 -32.21 2.36 4.83
C ARG A 167 -31.25 3.34 5.53
N MET A 168 -30.00 3.35 5.10
CA MET A 168 -28.98 4.26 5.61
C MET A 168 -28.83 5.48 4.70
N PRO A 169 -28.54 6.66 5.24
CA PRO A 169 -28.24 7.84 4.42
C PRO A 169 -26.98 7.61 3.57
N PRO A 170 -26.87 8.26 2.40
CA PRO A 170 -25.66 8.17 1.60
C PRO A 170 -24.45 8.71 2.37
N VAL A 171 -23.28 8.12 2.11
CA VAL A 171 -21.99 8.71 2.52
C VAL A 171 -21.67 9.87 1.57
N HIS A 172 -20.77 10.74 1.96
CA HIS A 172 -20.28 11.83 1.10
C HIS A 172 -19.95 11.36 -0.32
N TRP A 173 -20.22 12.22 -1.31
CA TRP A 173 -19.83 12.01 -2.71
C TRP A 173 -18.33 12.25 -2.95
N ASN A 174 -17.54 12.38 -1.90
CA ASN A 174 -16.09 12.46 -1.93
C ASN A 174 -15.49 11.09 -1.63
N VAL A 175 -14.77 10.52 -2.60
CA VAL A 175 -14.12 9.21 -2.48
C VAL A 175 -13.21 9.10 -1.27
N LYS A 176 -12.47 10.15 -0.95
CA LYS A 176 -11.58 10.19 0.21
C LYS A 176 -12.37 10.06 1.53
N GLY A 177 -13.50 10.77 1.64
CA GLY A 177 -14.40 10.65 2.79
C GLY A 177 -15.05 9.27 2.92
N VAL A 178 -15.29 8.60 1.80
CA VAL A 178 -15.80 7.22 1.79
C VAL A 178 -14.73 6.22 2.21
N TYR A 179 -13.52 6.35 1.68
CA TYR A 179 -12.42 5.42 1.97
C TYR A 179 -11.90 5.56 3.39
N SER A 180 -12.01 6.74 4.00
CA SER A 180 -11.62 6.99 5.39
C SER A 180 -12.79 6.89 6.39
N TYR A 181 -13.97 6.41 5.95
CA TYR A 181 -15.14 6.30 6.81
C TYR A 181 -14.96 5.23 7.90
N GLY A 182 -15.26 5.61 9.13
CA GLY A 182 -15.21 4.77 10.33
C GLY A 182 -15.52 5.62 11.56
N ASP A 183 -15.62 5.01 12.74
CA ASP A 183 -15.64 5.75 14.00
C ASP A 183 -14.25 6.35 14.23
N TYR A 184 -13.22 5.60 13.81
CA TYR A 184 -11.84 6.03 13.79
C TYR A 184 -11.20 5.71 12.43
N ALA A 185 -10.27 6.56 11.98
CA ALA A 185 -9.42 6.32 10.83
C ALA A 185 -7.94 6.37 11.23
N LEU A 186 -7.21 5.29 10.98
CA LEU A 186 -5.79 5.18 11.29
C LEU A 186 -4.97 5.22 10.01
N TYR A 187 -3.98 6.10 10.00
CA TYR A 187 -3.06 6.28 8.90
C TYR A 187 -1.72 5.60 9.19
N PRO A 188 -1.37 4.50 8.50
CA PRO A 188 -0.07 3.83 8.62
C PRO A 188 1.02 4.64 7.88
N ASP A 189 1.16 5.89 8.23
CA ASP A 189 2.02 6.89 7.61
C ASP A 189 2.55 7.86 8.66
N ILE A 190 3.35 8.87 8.22
CA ILE A 190 3.79 10.00 9.03
C ILE A 190 3.31 11.33 8.43
N PRO A 191 2.96 12.32 9.27
CA PRO A 191 2.47 13.62 8.78
C PRO A 191 3.51 14.42 8.00
N GLN A 192 4.80 14.17 8.21
CA GLN A 192 5.88 14.83 7.48
C GLN A 192 5.93 14.41 6.01
N LEU A 193 5.49 13.20 5.69
CA LEU A 193 5.46 12.68 4.32
C LEU A 193 4.12 12.98 3.64
N ILE A 194 3.02 12.75 4.33
CA ILE A 194 1.66 13.05 3.86
C ILE A 194 1.01 14.03 4.83
N PRO A 195 1.21 15.34 4.68
CA PRO A 195 0.64 16.32 5.59
C PRO A 195 -0.89 16.43 5.43
N THR A 196 -1.56 16.65 6.56
CA THR A 196 -3.00 16.88 6.65
C THR A 196 -3.29 18.21 7.35
N THR A 197 -4.43 18.82 7.04
CA THR A 197 -4.87 20.07 7.67
C THR A 197 -6.24 19.87 8.30
N GLY A 198 -6.42 20.34 9.54
CA GLY A 198 -7.70 20.23 10.24
C GLY A 198 -8.10 18.79 10.59
N LEU A 199 -7.12 17.94 10.89
CA LEU A 199 -7.34 16.52 11.21
C LEU A 199 -8.18 16.40 12.50
N PRO A 200 -9.34 15.73 12.47
CA PRO A 200 -10.16 15.56 13.67
C PRO A 200 -9.55 14.51 14.63
N PRO A 201 -9.92 14.52 15.92
CA PRO A 201 -9.31 13.67 16.93
C PRO A 201 -9.45 12.16 16.69
N ASN A 202 -10.47 11.76 15.94
CA ASN A 202 -10.71 10.36 15.57
C ASN A 202 -9.95 9.90 14.32
N HIS A 203 -9.14 10.77 13.70
CA HIS A 203 -8.22 10.42 12.63
C HIS A 203 -6.78 10.57 13.14
N ARG A 204 -5.97 9.52 13.07
CA ARG A 204 -4.62 9.53 13.65
C ARG A 204 -3.59 8.86 12.75
N TYR A 205 -2.39 9.42 12.75
CA TYR A 205 -1.21 8.73 12.24
C TYR A 205 -0.69 7.75 13.28
N ILE A 206 -0.36 6.55 12.84
CA ILE A 206 0.20 5.49 13.69
C ILE A 206 1.63 5.10 13.30
N GLY A 207 2.21 5.77 12.31
CA GLY A 207 3.50 5.40 11.74
C GLY A 207 3.40 4.25 10.74
N PRO A 208 4.49 3.95 10.02
CA PRO A 208 4.50 2.91 8.98
C PRO A 208 4.27 1.53 9.61
N VAL A 209 3.46 0.73 8.95
CA VAL A 209 3.29 -0.69 9.31
C VAL A 209 4.16 -1.52 8.38
N LEU A 210 5.31 -1.93 8.89
CA LEU A 210 6.32 -2.66 8.14
C LEU A 210 6.14 -4.16 8.32
N TRP A 211 6.23 -4.89 7.22
CA TRP A 211 6.17 -6.35 7.22
C TRP A 211 7.07 -6.93 6.14
N SER A 212 7.79 -7.96 6.48
CA SER A 212 8.54 -8.79 5.52
C SER A 212 8.19 -10.25 5.73
N PRO A 213 8.08 -11.06 4.68
CA PRO A 213 7.87 -12.49 4.85
C PRO A 213 9.06 -13.12 5.57
N HIS A 214 8.79 -14.04 6.48
CA HIS A 214 9.82 -14.95 6.98
C HIS A 214 10.22 -15.88 5.84
N THR A 215 11.42 -15.72 5.33
CA THR A 215 11.95 -16.53 4.22
C THR A 215 13.38 -16.94 4.49
N THR A 216 13.74 -18.11 4.01
CA THR A 216 15.15 -18.55 4.00
C THR A 216 15.92 -17.62 3.08
N LEU A 217 17.03 -17.06 3.60
CA LEU A 217 17.90 -16.23 2.79
C LEU A 217 18.58 -17.08 1.70
N PRO A 218 18.72 -16.54 0.48
CA PRO A 218 19.42 -17.25 -0.57
C PRO A 218 20.92 -17.38 -0.29
N ASP A 219 21.57 -18.42 -0.79
CA ASP A 219 22.99 -18.73 -0.53
C ASP A 219 23.94 -17.58 -0.89
N TRP A 220 23.57 -16.77 -1.87
CA TRP A 220 24.35 -15.62 -2.32
C TRP A 220 24.21 -14.38 -1.41
N TRP A 221 23.28 -14.38 -0.45
CA TRP A 221 22.93 -13.19 0.34
C TRP A 221 24.13 -12.53 1.05
N ASP A 222 24.99 -13.35 1.67
CA ASP A 222 26.18 -12.87 2.38
C ASP A 222 27.43 -12.79 1.49
N GLN A 223 27.30 -13.22 0.22
CA GLN A 223 28.42 -13.27 -0.74
C GLN A 223 28.37 -12.09 -1.74
N LEU A 224 27.44 -11.15 -1.55
CA LEU A 224 27.30 -10.02 -2.47
C LEU A 224 28.55 -9.12 -2.42
N PRO A 225 29.07 -8.68 -3.59
CA PRO A 225 30.21 -7.79 -3.67
C PRO A 225 29.97 -6.47 -2.92
N ALA A 226 30.93 -6.07 -2.07
CA ALA A 226 30.85 -4.82 -1.29
C ALA A 226 31.48 -3.61 -2.03
N ASP A 227 32.14 -3.84 -3.15
CA ASP A 227 32.86 -2.82 -3.93
C ASP A 227 31.95 -1.98 -4.85
N LYS A 228 30.68 -2.39 -5.01
CA LYS A 228 29.70 -1.72 -5.86
C LYS A 228 28.44 -1.34 -5.09
N PRO A 229 27.76 -0.24 -5.49
CA PRO A 229 26.46 0.08 -4.94
C PRO A 229 25.47 -1.08 -5.13
N LEU A 230 24.76 -1.45 -4.06
CA LEU A 230 23.72 -2.47 -4.11
C LEU A 230 22.38 -1.81 -4.46
N VAL A 231 21.66 -2.37 -5.42
CA VAL A 231 20.32 -1.93 -5.84
C VAL A 231 19.35 -3.06 -5.59
N TYR A 232 18.30 -2.80 -4.80
CA TYR A 232 17.22 -3.75 -4.57
C TYR A 232 16.06 -3.47 -5.53
N VAL A 233 15.57 -4.50 -6.23
CA VAL A 233 14.44 -4.41 -7.16
C VAL A 233 13.31 -5.29 -6.68
N ASN A 234 12.13 -4.68 -6.43
CA ASN A 234 10.90 -5.38 -6.08
C ASN A 234 9.69 -4.65 -6.68
N LEU A 235 9.25 -5.07 -7.86
CA LEU A 235 8.11 -4.46 -8.54
C LEU A 235 6.75 -4.98 -8.04
N GLY A 236 6.74 -5.78 -6.96
CA GLY A 236 5.52 -6.31 -6.35
C GLY A 236 4.86 -7.44 -7.15
N SER A 237 3.72 -7.93 -6.64
CA SER A 237 2.91 -8.98 -7.26
C SER A 237 1.89 -8.44 -8.27
N SER A 238 1.60 -7.16 -8.26
CA SER A 238 0.45 -6.54 -8.94
C SER A 238 0.73 -6.06 -10.38
N GLY A 239 1.29 -6.92 -11.23
CA GLY A 239 1.14 -6.74 -12.69
C GLY A 239 2.31 -6.13 -13.45
N GLN A 240 3.36 -5.60 -12.82
CA GLN A 240 4.51 -4.97 -13.51
C GLN A 240 5.62 -5.97 -13.93
N HIS A 241 5.31 -7.27 -13.98
CA HIS A 241 6.27 -8.31 -14.36
C HIS A 241 6.86 -8.12 -15.77
N THR A 242 6.13 -7.46 -16.67
CA THR A 242 6.58 -7.15 -18.03
C THR A 242 7.70 -6.12 -18.07
N LEU A 243 7.79 -5.25 -17.07
CA LEU A 243 8.80 -4.20 -16.98
C LEU A 243 10.11 -4.69 -16.34
N LEU A 244 10.03 -5.74 -15.53
CA LEU A 244 11.20 -6.24 -14.80
C LEU A 244 12.38 -6.58 -15.73
N PRO A 245 12.19 -7.28 -16.88
CA PRO A 245 13.29 -7.54 -17.80
C PRO A 245 13.98 -6.27 -18.34
N VAL A 246 13.21 -5.21 -18.60
CA VAL A 246 13.75 -3.91 -19.07
C VAL A 246 14.59 -3.27 -17.97
N VAL A 247 14.08 -3.25 -16.73
CA VAL A 247 14.80 -2.72 -15.57
C VAL A 247 16.09 -3.49 -15.32
N LEU A 248 16.05 -4.82 -15.33
CA LEU A 248 17.25 -5.65 -15.09
C LEU A 248 18.28 -5.51 -16.21
N ARG A 249 17.89 -5.42 -17.48
CA ARG A 249 18.83 -5.13 -18.58
C ARG A 249 19.48 -3.75 -18.43
N ALA A 250 18.71 -2.74 -18.02
CA ALA A 250 19.26 -1.42 -17.75
C ALA A 250 20.32 -1.45 -16.64
N LEU A 251 20.02 -2.14 -15.52
CA LEU A 251 20.93 -2.31 -14.38
C LEU A 251 22.15 -3.19 -14.72
N GLY A 252 21.97 -4.18 -15.59
CA GLY A 252 23.07 -5.03 -16.09
C GLY A 252 24.19 -4.27 -16.78
N ARG A 253 23.90 -3.04 -17.24
CA ARG A 253 24.88 -2.15 -17.92
C ARG A 253 25.46 -1.06 -17.00
N LEU A 254 25.17 -1.13 -15.70
CA LEU A 254 25.68 -0.20 -14.68
C LEU A 254 26.68 -0.90 -13.76
N PRO A 255 27.66 -0.16 -13.18
CA PRO A 255 28.58 -0.70 -12.20
C PRO A 255 27.92 -0.82 -10.81
N VAL A 256 26.89 -1.67 -10.72
CA VAL A 256 26.10 -1.95 -9.51
C VAL A 256 26.01 -3.45 -9.29
N THR A 257 25.68 -3.86 -8.07
CA THR A 257 25.19 -5.20 -7.75
C THR A 257 23.68 -5.12 -7.55
N VAL A 258 22.93 -6.08 -8.07
CA VAL A 258 21.47 -6.05 -8.02
C VAL A 258 20.93 -7.26 -7.26
N MET A 259 20.05 -7.01 -6.29
CA MET A 259 19.15 -8.01 -5.70
C MET A 259 17.78 -7.84 -6.30
N ALA A 260 17.18 -8.88 -6.85
CA ALA A 260 15.84 -8.83 -7.41
C ALA A 260 14.92 -9.87 -6.76
N ALA A 261 13.80 -9.41 -6.19
CA ALA A 261 12.74 -10.28 -5.74
C ALA A 261 11.71 -10.47 -6.86
N MET A 262 11.44 -11.72 -7.24
CA MET A 262 10.46 -12.04 -8.29
C MET A 262 9.79 -13.39 -8.05
N ALA A 263 8.48 -13.40 -8.03
CA ALA A 263 7.67 -14.59 -7.74
C ALA A 263 7.87 -15.77 -8.74
N SER A 264 8.44 -15.52 -9.93
CA SER A 264 8.67 -16.51 -10.99
C SER A 264 10.00 -16.23 -11.70
N ALA A 265 11.10 -16.64 -11.10
CA ALA A 265 12.45 -16.49 -11.65
C ALA A 265 12.62 -17.15 -13.04
N ASP A 266 11.88 -18.25 -13.29
CA ASP A 266 11.94 -19.05 -14.51
C ASP A 266 11.47 -18.32 -15.78
N LYS A 267 10.90 -17.13 -15.63
CA LYS A 267 10.37 -16.32 -16.75
C LYS A 267 11.37 -15.33 -17.35
N LEU A 268 12.58 -15.23 -16.79
CA LEU A 268 13.63 -14.40 -17.39
C LEU A 268 14.42 -15.21 -18.42
N ALA A 269 14.39 -14.75 -19.68
CA ALA A 269 15.17 -15.39 -20.75
C ALA A 269 16.69 -15.24 -20.53
N GLU A 270 17.11 -14.14 -19.89
CA GLU A 270 18.51 -13.84 -19.57
C GLU A 270 18.58 -13.01 -18.28
N VAL A 271 19.44 -13.41 -17.35
CA VAL A 271 19.76 -12.65 -16.13
C VAL A 271 21.17 -12.06 -16.28
N PRO A 272 21.34 -10.73 -16.20
CA PRO A 272 22.65 -10.11 -16.26
C PRO A 272 23.58 -10.62 -15.13
N ALA A 273 24.89 -10.71 -15.39
CA ALA A 273 25.87 -11.30 -14.47
C ALA A 273 25.97 -10.60 -13.09
N ASN A 274 25.57 -9.34 -13.00
CA ASN A 274 25.57 -8.56 -11.75
C ASN A 274 24.21 -8.61 -11.02
N VAL A 275 23.25 -9.46 -11.46
CA VAL A 275 21.90 -9.59 -10.91
C VAL A 275 21.76 -10.92 -10.17
N HIS A 276 21.39 -10.84 -8.90
CA HIS A 276 21.08 -11.98 -8.05
C HIS A 276 19.57 -12.02 -7.82
N VAL A 277 18.95 -13.14 -8.16
CA VAL A 277 17.48 -13.30 -8.12
C VAL A 277 17.08 -14.24 -7.00
N ALA A 278 16.01 -13.90 -6.29
CA ALA A 278 15.32 -14.78 -5.35
C ALA A 278 13.81 -14.64 -5.52
N GLN A 279 13.07 -15.68 -5.14
CA GLN A 279 11.60 -15.63 -5.18
C GLN A 279 11.04 -14.60 -4.21
N TYR A 280 11.58 -14.57 -3.00
CA TYR A 280 11.27 -13.62 -1.95
C TYR A 280 12.57 -13.15 -1.30
N LEU A 281 12.57 -11.90 -0.85
CA LEU A 281 13.64 -11.33 -0.03
C LEU A 281 13.01 -10.58 1.15
N PRO A 282 13.67 -10.54 2.30
CA PRO A 282 13.23 -9.71 3.41
C PRO A 282 13.41 -8.24 3.03
N GLY A 283 12.29 -7.58 2.71
CA GLY A 283 12.30 -6.28 2.02
C GLY A 283 12.98 -5.17 2.83
N ARG A 284 12.84 -5.17 4.16
CA ARG A 284 13.49 -4.20 5.04
C ARG A 284 15.01 -4.40 5.06
N GLU A 285 15.45 -5.61 5.32
CA GLU A 285 16.89 -5.97 5.40
C GLU A 285 17.56 -5.78 4.03
N ALA A 286 16.86 -6.09 2.94
CA ALA A 286 17.33 -5.82 1.59
C ALA A 286 17.50 -4.31 1.35
N ALA A 287 16.55 -3.49 1.82
CA ALA A 287 16.62 -2.04 1.70
C ALA A 287 17.75 -1.44 2.55
N GLU A 288 17.95 -1.89 3.79
CA GLU A 288 19.01 -1.45 4.70
C GLU A 288 20.40 -1.62 4.07
N ARG A 289 20.59 -2.69 3.29
CA ARG A 289 21.85 -2.97 2.55
C ARG A 289 21.96 -2.19 1.25
N SER A 290 20.88 -1.60 0.74
CA SER A 290 20.82 -1.03 -0.61
C SER A 290 21.17 0.46 -0.64
N ALA A 291 21.85 0.87 -1.71
CA ALA A 291 22.06 2.28 -2.04
C ALA A 291 20.81 2.89 -2.72
N LEU A 292 19.96 2.05 -3.32
CA LEU A 292 18.73 2.44 -4.01
C LEU A 292 17.76 1.25 -4.01
N VAL A 293 16.47 1.54 -3.83
CA VAL A 293 15.39 0.57 -4.03
C VAL A 293 14.57 0.97 -5.25
N ILE A 294 14.30 0.02 -6.14
CA ILE A 294 13.38 0.19 -7.26
C ILE A 294 12.14 -0.65 -6.96
N CYS A 295 10.99 0.01 -6.82
CA CYS A 295 9.74 -0.68 -6.48
C CYS A 295 8.55 -0.12 -7.27
N ASN A 296 7.36 -0.71 -7.07
CA ASN A 296 6.12 -0.26 -7.71
C ASN A 296 5.51 1.02 -7.10
N GLY A 297 6.17 1.66 -6.14
CA GLY A 297 5.64 2.86 -5.49
C GLY A 297 4.50 2.63 -4.50
N GLY A 298 4.10 1.38 -4.25
CA GLY A 298 3.09 1.06 -3.23
C GLY A 298 3.61 1.36 -1.81
N ASN A 299 2.72 1.72 -0.89
CA ASN A 299 3.10 2.15 0.47
C ASN A 299 4.03 1.16 1.16
N MET A 300 3.71 -0.13 1.17
CA MET A 300 4.49 -1.13 1.93
C MET A 300 5.94 -1.22 1.46
N SER A 301 6.18 -1.46 0.18
CA SER A 301 7.54 -1.60 -0.36
C SER A 301 8.33 -0.29 -0.28
N THR A 302 7.66 0.83 -0.49
CA THR A 302 8.27 2.16 -0.37
C THR A 302 8.62 2.48 1.08
N GLN A 303 7.74 2.18 2.03
CA GLN A 303 7.99 2.38 3.47
C GLN A 303 9.11 1.47 3.98
N GLN A 304 9.22 0.22 3.50
CA GLN A 304 10.36 -0.65 3.81
C GLN A 304 11.68 -0.03 3.32
N ALA A 305 11.70 0.49 2.09
CA ALA A 305 12.86 1.16 1.54
C ALA A 305 13.29 2.37 2.38
N LEU A 306 12.35 3.24 2.70
CA LEU A 306 12.59 4.43 3.51
C LEU A 306 12.98 4.09 4.95
N ALA A 307 12.40 3.05 5.54
CA ALA A 307 12.79 2.55 6.88
C ALA A 307 14.23 2.03 6.91
N GLY A 308 14.71 1.44 5.81
CA GLY A 308 16.12 1.07 5.61
C GLY A 308 17.02 2.27 5.25
N GLY A 309 16.49 3.48 5.15
CA GLY A 309 17.23 4.68 4.75
C GLY A 309 17.67 4.65 3.29
N ALA A 310 17.04 3.85 2.44
CA ALA A 310 17.32 3.77 1.02
C ALA A 310 16.37 4.68 0.21
N PRO A 311 16.89 5.49 -0.72
CA PRO A 311 16.07 6.26 -1.64
C PRO A 311 15.29 5.34 -2.59
N VAL A 312 14.19 5.84 -3.16
CA VAL A 312 13.26 5.03 -3.93
C VAL A 312 13.13 5.54 -5.36
N LEU A 313 13.33 4.65 -6.34
CA LEU A 313 12.81 4.83 -7.69
C LEU A 313 11.49 4.08 -7.80
N ALA A 314 10.39 4.82 -7.82
CA ALA A 314 9.05 4.26 -7.93
C ALA A 314 8.63 4.13 -9.39
N ILE A 315 8.29 2.92 -9.84
CA ILE A 315 7.69 2.67 -11.15
C ILE A 315 6.19 2.44 -10.93
N ILE A 316 5.38 3.42 -11.27
CA ILE A 316 3.97 3.47 -10.89
C ILE A 316 3.03 3.10 -12.04
N SER A 317 1.91 2.43 -11.70
CA SER A 317 0.84 2.07 -12.64
C SER A 317 -0.55 2.58 -12.23
N ASN A 318 -0.74 3.00 -11.00
CA ASN A 318 -2.05 3.44 -10.50
C ASN A 318 -1.95 4.68 -9.60
N LEU A 319 -3.11 5.25 -9.28
CA LEU A 319 -3.23 6.51 -8.56
C LEU A 319 -2.73 6.43 -7.10
N ASP A 320 -2.97 5.32 -6.41
CA ASP A 320 -2.52 5.12 -5.03
C ASP A 320 -0.99 5.15 -4.95
N GLN A 321 -0.34 4.42 -5.86
CA GLN A 321 1.12 4.41 -6.00
C GLN A 321 1.67 5.80 -6.37
N LEU A 322 1.03 6.48 -7.32
CA LEU A 322 1.46 7.80 -7.76
C LEU A 322 1.45 8.82 -6.62
N TRP A 323 0.37 8.89 -5.85
CA TRP A 323 0.25 9.87 -4.78
C TRP A 323 1.31 9.67 -3.70
N PHE A 324 1.55 8.42 -3.30
CA PHE A 324 2.56 8.13 -2.29
C PHE A 324 3.97 8.38 -2.83
N ALA A 325 4.29 7.91 -4.04
CA ALA A 325 5.59 8.12 -4.68
C ALA A 325 5.89 9.61 -4.89
N ARG A 326 4.89 10.42 -5.26
CA ARG A 326 5.02 11.88 -5.36
C ARG A 326 5.30 12.56 -4.02
N ALA A 327 4.78 12.03 -2.92
CA ALA A 327 5.13 12.52 -1.60
C ALA A 327 6.60 12.24 -1.27
N VAL A 328 7.09 11.04 -1.58
CA VAL A 328 8.51 10.66 -1.43
C VAL A 328 9.42 11.51 -2.30
N GLU A 329 9.02 11.77 -3.55
CA GLU A 329 9.76 12.64 -4.47
C GLU A 329 9.84 14.09 -3.96
N ARG A 330 8.72 14.65 -3.47
CA ARG A 330 8.71 15.99 -2.83
C ARG A 330 9.58 16.08 -1.59
N ALA A 331 9.67 14.99 -0.83
CA ALA A 331 10.58 14.88 0.31
C ALA A 331 12.07 14.74 -0.11
N GLY A 332 12.36 14.66 -1.40
CA GLY A 332 13.71 14.49 -1.93
C GLY A 332 14.30 13.08 -1.77
N ALA A 333 13.48 12.10 -1.31
CA ALA A 333 13.92 10.74 -1.03
C ALA A 333 13.71 9.77 -2.18
N GLY A 334 13.26 10.24 -3.36
CA GLY A 334 13.01 9.36 -4.49
C GLY A 334 12.68 10.08 -5.79
N GLU A 335 12.48 9.28 -6.83
CA GLU A 335 11.99 9.70 -8.14
C GLU A 335 10.87 8.79 -8.61
N VAL A 336 10.05 9.30 -9.52
CA VAL A 336 8.89 8.59 -10.07
C VAL A 336 9.05 8.41 -11.57
N LEU A 337 8.90 7.18 -12.04
CA LEU A 337 8.68 6.84 -13.44
C LEU A 337 7.28 6.25 -13.60
N ARG A 338 6.59 6.68 -14.64
CA ARG A 338 5.36 5.99 -15.08
C ARG A 338 5.73 4.74 -15.88
N GLU A 339 4.83 3.79 -15.92
CA GLU A 339 5.02 2.52 -16.64
C GLU A 339 5.41 2.75 -18.10
N GLU A 340 4.78 3.69 -18.77
CA GLU A 340 5.05 4.06 -20.17
C GLU A 340 6.39 4.76 -20.39
N GLU A 341 7.03 5.26 -19.34
CA GLU A 341 8.34 5.93 -19.40
C GLU A 341 9.50 4.94 -19.20
N VAL A 342 9.20 3.65 -18.94
CA VAL A 342 10.21 2.64 -18.60
C VAL A 342 10.91 2.13 -19.86
N GLU A 343 12.00 2.77 -20.18
CA GLU A 343 12.97 2.36 -21.22
C GLU A 343 14.35 2.15 -20.60
N GLU A 344 15.16 1.26 -21.17
CA GLU A 344 16.52 0.97 -20.64
C GLU A 344 17.36 2.24 -20.48
N ALA A 345 17.30 3.15 -21.46
CA ALA A 345 18.06 4.40 -21.43
C ALA A 345 17.57 5.35 -20.31
N VAL A 346 16.27 5.42 -20.08
CA VAL A 346 15.65 6.25 -19.03
C VAL A 346 16.00 5.70 -17.67
N VAL A 347 15.80 4.41 -17.44
CA VAL A 347 16.12 3.73 -16.17
C VAL A 347 17.60 3.91 -15.83
N LYS A 348 18.51 3.67 -16.78
CA LYS A 348 19.96 3.90 -16.59
C LYS A 348 20.27 5.32 -16.15
N ARG A 349 19.71 6.30 -16.84
CA ARG A 349 19.96 7.73 -16.56
C ARG A 349 19.47 8.10 -15.16
N VAL A 350 18.26 7.67 -14.78
CA VAL A 350 17.66 7.98 -13.47
C VAL A 350 18.43 7.29 -12.36
N VAL A 351 18.69 5.99 -12.47
CA VAL A 351 19.46 5.22 -11.47
C VAL A 351 20.86 5.81 -11.29
N TRP A 352 21.55 6.13 -12.39
CA TRP A 352 22.87 6.74 -12.32
C TRP A 352 22.87 8.08 -11.59
N ARG A 353 21.88 8.94 -11.84
CA ARG A 353 21.68 10.22 -11.16
C ARG A 353 21.45 10.02 -9.67
N MET A 354 20.51 9.12 -9.30
CA MET A 354 20.13 8.87 -7.91
C MET A 354 21.29 8.29 -7.08
N LEU A 355 22.09 7.40 -7.66
CA LEU A 355 23.28 6.84 -6.98
C LEU A 355 24.40 7.87 -6.77
N ARG A 356 24.49 8.89 -7.58
CA ARG A 356 25.55 9.92 -7.50
C ARG A 356 25.19 11.11 -6.63
N TRP A 357 23.91 11.44 -6.51
CA TRP A 357 23.48 12.60 -5.72
C TRP A 357 23.09 12.17 -4.31
N ARG A 358 23.97 12.51 -3.36
CA ARG A 358 23.83 12.14 -1.93
C ARG A 358 22.55 12.64 -1.29
N GLY A 359 21.94 13.74 -1.78
CA GLY A 359 20.73 14.31 -1.24
C GLY A 359 19.55 13.32 -1.15
N TYR A 360 19.42 12.39 -2.12
CA TYR A 360 18.39 11.35 -2.03
C TYR A 360 18.59 10.44 -0.82
N ARG A 361 19.84 10.03 -0.56
CA ARG A 361 20.18 9.17 0.55
C ARG A 361 19.97 9.89 1.89
N GLU A 362 20.42 11.13 1.99
CA GLU A 362 20.28 11.96 3.19
C GLU A 362 18.79 12.19 3.52
N ALA A 363 17.96 12.48 2.53
CA ALA A 363 16.53 12.63 2.70
C ALA A 363 15.85 11.31 3.15
N ALA A 364 16.21 10.17 2.53
CA ALA A 364 15.68 8.86 2.91
C ALA A 364 16.08 8.48 4.35
N GLN A 365 17.32 8.76 4.76
CA GLN A 365 17.78 8.56 6.13
C GLN A 365 17.04 9.47 7.12
N GLY A 366 16.75 10.72 6.75
CA GLY A 366 15.92 11.61 7.55
C GLY A 366 14.52 11.06 7.79
N ILE A 367 13.90 10.46 6.77
CA ILE A 367 12.60 9.80 6.90
C ILE A 367 12.72 8.55 7.79
N ALA A 368 13.79 7.75 7.66
CA ALA A 368 14.02 6.59 8.51
C ALA A 368 14.04 6.97 10.01
N GLU A 369 14.66 8.10 10.36
CA GLU A 369 14.67 8.59 11.74
C GLU A 369 13.28 9.05 12.22
N LEU A 370 12.47 9.65 11.33
CA LEU A 370 11.08 9.98 11.65
C LEU A 370 10.22 8.71 11.86
N TYR A 371 10.45 7.67 11.09
CA TYR A 371 9.76 6.38 11.25
C TYR A 371 10.07 5.72 12.60
N LYS A 372 11.31 5.81 13.09
CA LYS A 372 11.67 5.31 14.44
C LYS A 372 10.93 6.04 15.56
N GLN A 373 10.56 7.31 15.35
CA GLN A 373 9.80 8.10 16.34
C GLN A 373 8.31 7.77 16.34
N MET A 374 7.79 7.18 15.26
CA MET A 374 6.39 6.80 15.10
C MET A 374 6.26 5.30 14.87
N ASP A 375 6.49 4.52 15.92
CA ASP A 375 6.39 3.07 15.87
C ASP A 375 4.93 2.61 16.02
N ALA A 376 4.39 2.04 14.95
CA ALA A 376 3.02 1.54 14.93
C ALA A 376 2.76 0.45 15.98
N SER A 377 3.78 -0.37 16.31
CA SER A 377 3.66 -1.42 17.32
C SER A 377 3.49 -0.88 18.74
N LEU A 378 3.92 0.35 18.98
CA LEU A 378 3.75 1.05 20.27
C LEU A 378 2.54 1.98 20.28
N LEU A 379 2.24 2.61 19.14
CA LEU A 379 1.16 3.59 19.05
C LEU A 379 -0.21 2.93 18.94
N PHE A 380 -0.31 1.81 18.24
CA PHE A 380 -1.59 1.13 18.02
C PHE A 380 -2.19 0.55 19.31
N PRO A 381 -1.48 -0.21 20.17
CA PRO A 381 -2.03 -0.67 21.44
C PRO A 381 -2.51 0.47 22.35
N LYS A 382 -1.72 1.53 22.47
CA LYS A 382 -2.10 2.72 23.25
C LYS A 382 -3.38 3.39 22.69
N PHE A 383 -3.55 3.37 21.38
CA PHE A 383 -4.75 3.88 20.76
C PHE A 383 -5.95 2.98 21.10
N ILE A 384 -5.82 1.66 20.95
CA ILE A 384 -6.89 0.71 21.31
C ILE A 384 -7.30 0.87 22.77
N ASP A 385 -6.33 0.97 23.69
CA ASP A 385 -6.58 1.20 25.12
C ASP A 385 -7.29 2.53 25.41
N SER A 386 -7.20 3.51 24.51
CA SER A 386 -7.86 4.80 24.65
C SER A 386 -9.31 4.85 24.17
N ILE A 387 -9.80 3.79 23.54
CA ILE A 387 -11.18 3.72 23.04
C ILE A 387 -12.10 3.43 24.23
N PRO A 388 -13.16 4.22 24.44
CA PRO A 388 -14.14 3.95 25.48
C PRO A 388 -14.77 2.57 25.26
N ALA A 389 -14.94 1.80 26.33
CA ALA A 389 -15.72 0.58 26.29
C ALA A 389 -17.13 0.89 25.77
N ALA A 390 -17.67 0.00 24.94
CA ALA A 390 -19.03 0.14 24.45
C ALA A 390 -19.99 0.14 25.66
N SER A 391 -20.77 1.23 25.80
CA SER A 391 -21.74 1.42 26.89
C SER A 391 -23.00 0.60 26.67
#